data_957c58dfb99fb8511e996f4e52284555
#
_entry.id   957c58dfb99fb8511e996f4e52284555
#
_cell.length_a   1.000
_cell.length_b   1.000
_cell.length_c   1.000
_cell.angle_alpha   90.00
_cell.angle_beta   90.00
_cell.angle_gamma   90.00
#
_symmetry.space_group_name_H-M   'P 1'
#
loop_
_entity.id
_entity.type
_entity.pdbx_description
1 polymer ?
#
loop_
_entity_poly.entity_id
_entity_poly.type
_entity_poly.pdbx_seq_one_letter_code
_entity_poly.pdbx_strand_id
1 'polypeptide(L)'
;MAIYHLLLLYAQRVGAFLYLTTVMDLHLLELSDQEIARRNSLDEIRQMGINPYPAAEYVVTAHAQEIQDQYQDEAPRWEVSIAGRVMSRRIMGKASFMELQDASGRIQVYITRDDLCPGEDKDLYNKLFKKLLDIGDIVGVKGFVFRTQTGEISVHAEELTLLSKALRPLPIVKAKDDQVFDGFTDPELRYRRRYVDLIVNEEVKGIFMKRTKIFQSMRNFFNARGYLEVDTPVLQSIPGGAAARPFVTHHNALDIPLYLRIANELYLKRLIVGGFEGVYEFSRNFRNEGMDRTHNPEFTCMEIYVAYKDYRWMMQMTEQMIEHICQEVLGSTTIQVGEHTIEFKPPYRRLTMIDAIQEYGGVNIDGMDEAELRKVCQAKGVEIDDTMGVGKLIDELFGAVAEPHLVQPTFIIDYPKAMSPLTKEHRDRSDLTERFELFVNGKELANAYSELNDPIDQRHRFEDQLRLSERGDDEAMYIDHDFLRALEFGMPPTSGMGIGMDRLVMLLTGQESIQEVLLFPQMRPEIQPKRDKEEAYVAVGIDKTWVPLLQKAGYLTVADLAGKAPGKVMQQMMDINKKYKLGLQIPALEEISKWVGEESTK
;
A
#
# COMPACT_ATOMS: atom_id res chain seq x y z
N MET A 1 57.37 -23.20 15.62
CA MET A 1 56.36 -23.03 14.56
C MET A 1 54.93 -23.03 15.10
N ALA A 2 54.53 -23.95 15.99
CA ALA A 2 53.18 -24.00 16.55
C ALA A 2 52.76 -22.77 17.38
N ILE A 3 53.66 -22.21 18.17
CA ILE A 3 53.41 -21.01 19.02
C ILE A 3 53.20 -19.76 18.14
N TYR A 4 53.90 -19.65 17.01
CA TYR A 4 53.77 -18.52 16.09
C TYR A 4 52.42 -18.56 15.35
N HIS A 5 51.94 -19.76 15.04
CA HIS A 5 50.62 -19.97 14.43
C HIS A 5 49.46 -19.67 15.40
N LEU A 6 49.62 -20.01 16.68
CA LEU A 6 48.66 -19.69 17.74
C LEU A 6 48.57 -18.16 18.01
N LEU A 7 49.72 -17.49 18.01
CA LEU A 7 49.79 -16.03 18.17
C LEU A 7 49.18 -15.28 16.98
N LEU A 8 49.36 -15.78 15.75
CA LEU A 8 48.71 -15.21 14.56
C LEU A 8 47.17 -15.42 14.57
N LEU A 9 46.68 -16.59 14.99
CA LEU A 9 45.28 -16.87 15.15
C LEU A 9 44.64 -16.05 16.28
N TYR A 10 45.38 -15.80 17.38
CA TYR A 10 44.95 -14.95 18.47
C TYR A 10 44.88 -13.48 18.02
N ALA A 11 45.91 -12.99 17.31
CA ALA A 11 45.94 -11.64 16.75
C ALA A 11 44.84 -11.40 15.70
N GLN A 12 44.55 -12.41 14.86
CA GLN A 12 43.42 -12.34 13.93
C GLN A 12 42.06 -12.35 14.64
N ARG A 13 41.92 -13.15 15.72
CA ARG A 13 40.67 -13.16 16.52
C ARG A 13 40.48 -11.86 17.32
N VAL A 14 41.56 -11.30 17.90
CA VAL A 14 41.50 -10.02 18.61
C VAL A 14 41.25 -8.88 17.64
N GLY A 15 41.89 -8.89 16.47
CA GLY A 15 41.62 -7.91 15.40
C GLY A 15 40.22 -8.00 14.85
N ALA A 16 39.69 -9.22 14.64
CA ALA A 16 38.29 -9.44 14.22
C ALA A 16 37.30 -9.03 15.31
N PHE A 17 37.62 -9.25 16.58
CA PHE A 17 36.78 -8.84 17.70
C PHE A 17 36.77 -7.31 17.86
N LEU A 18 37.92 -6.66 17.75
CA LEU A 18 38.05 -5.19 17.75
C LEU A 18 37.35 -4.59 16.52
N TYR A 19 37.46 -5.20 15.34
CA TYR A 19 36.79 -4.76 14.14
C TYR A 19 35.26 -4.90 14.26
N LEU A 20 34.78 -6.03 14.82
CA LEU A 20 33.34 -6.27 15.06
C LEU A 20 32.76 -5.31 16.11
N THR A 21 33.50 -5.01 17.20
CA THR A 21 33.04 -4.02 18.18
C THR A 21 33.05 -2.61 17.58
N THR A 22 34.05 -2.23 16.81
CA THR A 22 34.11 -0.91 16.16
C THR A 22 33.00 -0.74 15.11
N VAL A 23 32.69 -1.77 14.32
CA VAL A 23 31.57 -1.74 13.34
C VAL A 23 30.21 -1.69 14.05
N MET A 24 30.05 -2.40 15.17
CA MET A 24 28.84 -2.36 15.98
C MET A 24 28.62 -0.97 16.62
N ASP A 25 29.68 -0.33 17.09
CA ASP A 25 29.60 1.01 17.69
C ASP A 25 29.28 2.09 16.65
N LEU A 26 29.77 1.94 15.42
CA LEU A 26 29.48 2.88 14.32
C LEU A 26 28.02 2.83 13.87
N HIS A 27 27.35 1.68 13.97
CA HIS A 27 25.90 1.57 13.70
C HIS A 27 25.07 2.43 14.67
N LEU A 28 25.55 2.68 15.88
CA LEU A 28 24.88 3.57 16.85
C LEU A 28 24.79 5.01 16.35
N LEU A 29 25.69 5.45 15.47
CA LEU A 29 25.68 6.81 14.91
C LEU A 29 24.45 7.07 14.00
N GLU A 30 23.83 6.02 13.45
CA GLU A 30 22.61 6.14 12.65
C GLU A 30 21.36 6.34 13.51
N LEU A 31 21.42 6.04 14.81
CA LEU A 31 20.28 6.05 15.72
C LEU A 31 20.06 7.44 16.34
N SER A 32 18.80 7.70 16.67
CA SER A 32 18.41 8.84 17.51
C SER A 32 18.70 8.57 18.99
N ASP A 33 18.73 9.61 19.81
CA ASP A 33 18.93 9.48 21.26
C ASP A 33 17.87 8.57 21.92
N GLN A 34 16.62 8.65 21.46
CA GLN A 34 15.54 7.79 21.95
C GLN A 34 15.75 6.32 21.56
N GLU A 35 16.24 6.06 20.35
CA GLU A 35 16.53 4.69 19.92
C GLU A 35 17.69 4.08 20.70
N ILE A 36 18.70 4.88 21.08
CA ILE A 36 19.80 4.46 21.95
C ILE A 36 19.30 4.19 23.36
N ALA A 37 18.49 5.09 23.93
CA ALA A 37 17.92 4.91 25.26
C ALA A 37 17.12 3.61 25.35
N ARG A 38 16.31 3.29 24.34
CA ARG A 38 15.51 2.05 24.29
C ARG A 38 16.36 0.79 24.18
N ARG A 39 17.53 0.85 23.53
CA ARG A 39 18.50 -0.25 23.49
C ARG A 39 19.16 -0.47 24.83
N ASN A 40 19.51 0.62 25.53
CA ASN A 40 20.00 0.52 26.90
C ASN A 40 18.94 -0.11 27.83
N SER A 41 17.68 0.31 27.72
CA SER A 41 16.57 -0.31 28.45
C SER A 41 16.42 -1.80 28.11
N LEU A 42 16.59 -2.19 26.84
CA LEU A 42 16.56 -3.60 26.43
C LEU A 42 17.66 -4.42 27.15
N ASP A 43 18.87 -3.88 27.23
CA ASP A 43 19.99 -4.56 27.87
C ASP A 43 19.78 -4.68 29.39
N GLU A 44 19.22 -3.64 30.03
CA GLU A 44 18.85 -3.70 31.46
C GLU A 44 17.75 -4.75 31.72
N ILE A 45 16.73 -4.85 30.84
CA ILE A 45 15.67 -5.87 30.93
C ILE A 45 16.28 -7.28 30.87
N ARG A 46 17.22 -7.52 29.96
CA ARG A 46 17.94 -8.80 29.85
C ARG A 46 18.77 -9.11 31.10
N GLN A 47 19.41 -8.09 31.68
CA GLN A 47 20.15 -8.24 32.95
C GLN A 47 19.24 -8.57 34.14
N MET A 48 17.96 -8.16 34.10
CA MET A 48 16.95 -8.58 35.09
C MET A 48 16.50 -10.04 34.88
N GLY A 49 17.01 -10.76 33.88
CA GLY A 49 16.61 -12.13 33.56
C GLY A 49 15.26 -12.22 32.83
N ILE A 50 14.73 -11.10 32.33
CA ILE A 50 13.47 -11.06 31.58
C ILE A 50 13.78 -11.20 30.10
N ASN A 51 13.12 -12.16 29.43
CA ASN A 51 13.17 -12.27 27.97
C ASN A 51 12.28 -11.20 27.34
N PRO A 52 12.83 -10.19 26.63
CA PRO A 52 12.05 -9.11 26.05
C PRO A 52 11.30 -9.52 24.77
N TYR A 53 11.54 -10.73 24.25
CA TYR A 53 10.92 -11.29 23.04
C TYR A 53 10.61 -12.77 23.22
N PRO A 54 9.68 -13.13 24.14
CA PRO A 54 9.35 -14.52 24.41
C PRO A 54 8.70 -15.17 23.18
N ALA A 55 9.04 -16.43 22.92
CA ALA A 55 8.43 -17.23 21.86
C ALA A 55 7.16 -17.97 22.33
N ALA A 56 6.93 -18.03 23.64
CA ALA A 56 5.78 -18.73 24.20
C ALA A 56 4.47 -18.04 23.84
N GLU A 57 3.42 -18.84 23.65
CA GLU A 57 2.06 -18.34 23.49
C GLU A 57 1.64 -17.53 24.72
N TYR A 58 1.00 -16.39 24.48
CA TYR A 58 0.31 -15.62 25.50
C TYR A 58 -1.20 -15.72 25.27
N VAL A 59 -1.89 -16.37 26.17
CA VAL A 59 -3.34 -16.63 26.06
C VAL A 59 -4.10 -15.33 26.31
N VAL A 60 -4.83 -14.84 25.32
CA VAL A 60 -5.74 -13.69 25.41
C VAL A 60 -7.16 -14.24 25.59
N THR A 61 -7.87 -13.79 26.63
CA THR A 61 -9.24 -14.24 26.92
C THR A 61 -10.31 -13.20 26.62
N ALA A 62 -9.94 -11.94 26.45
CA ALA A 62 -10.84 -10.84 26.10
C ALA A 62 -10.12 -9.74 25.34
N HIS A 63 -10.87 -8.99 24.55
CA HIS A 63 -10.39 -7.83 23.78
C HIS A 63 -10.95 -6.52 24.32
N ALA A 64 -10.27 -5.40 24.03
CA ALA A 64 -10.61 -4.07 24.56
C ALA A 64 -12.08 -3.70 24.31
N GLN A 65 -12.56 -3.83 23.08
CA GLN A 65 -13.94 -3.49 22.73
C GLN A 65 -14.96 -4.42 23.38
N GLU A 66 -14.66 -5.72 23.44
CA GLU A 66 -15.51 -6.72 24.11
C GLU A 66 -15.70 -6.37 25.58
N ILE A 67 -14.62 -5.98 26.27
CA ILE A 67 -14.67 -5.58 27.67
C ILE A 67 -15.55 -4.33 27.84
N GLN A 68 -15.41 -3.35 26.97
CA GLN A 68 -16.22 -2.12 27.03
C GLN A 68 -17.71 -2.38 26.79
N ASP A 69 -18.03 -3.28 25.84
CA ASP A 69 -19.41 -3.58 25.45
C ASP A 69 -20.13 -4.47 26.45
N GLN A 70 -19.43 -5.39 27.12
CA GLN A 70 -20.04 -6.44 27.94
C GLN A 70 -19.95 -6.20 29.45
N TYR A 71 -19.11 -5.26 29.92
CA TYR A 71 -18.93 -5.01 31.35
C TYR A 71 -20.19 -4.46 31.99
N GLN A 72 -20.55 -5.04 33.15
CA GLN A 72 -21.66 -4.61 34.00
C GLN A 72 -21.18 -4.46 35.44
N ASP A 73 -21.50 -3.35 36.11
CA ASP A 73 -21.02 -3.03 37.45
C ASP A 73 -21.48 -4.03 38.53
N GLU A 74 -22.65 -4.64 38.37
CA GLU A 74 -23.24 -5.60 39.31
C GLU A 74 -22.91 -7.06 38.97
N ALA A 75 -22.16 -7.31 37.88
CA ALA A 75 -21.77 -8.66 37.47
C ALA A 75 -20.69 -9.24 38.41
N PRO A 76 -20.56 -10.59 38.52
CA PRO A 76 -19.42 -11.20 39.16
C PRO A 76 -18.10 -10.70 38.64
N ARG A 77 -17.05 -10.69 39.47
CA ARG A 77 -15.70 -10.29 39.06
C ARG A 77 -15.27 -11.03 37.80
N TRP A 78 -14.96 -10.26 36.76
CA TRP A 78 -14.58 -10.77 35.45
C TRP A 78 -13.06 -10.76 35.32
N GLU A 79 -12.46 -11.94 35.48
CA GLU A 79 -11.02 -12.15 35.25
C GLU A 79 -10.72 -12.18 33.77
N VAL A 80 -9.69 -11.44 33.35
CA VAL A 80 -9.27 -11.33 31.94
C VAL A 80 -7.76 -11.44 31.82
N SER A 81 -7.35 -11.95 30.67
CA SER A 81 -5.98 -11.86 30.15
C SER A 81 -6.03 -11.11 28.83
N ILE A 82 -5.43 -9.93 28.79
CA ILE A 82 -5.39 -9.06 27.62
C ILE A 82 -3.95 -8.83 27.15
N ALA A 83 -3.76 -8.55 25.87
CA ALA A 83 -2.47 -8.17 25.33
C ALA A 83 -2.62 -7.00 24.36
N GLY A 84 -1.67 -6.08 24.38
CA GLY A 84 -1.75 -4.91 23.52
C GLY A 84 -0.47 -4.09 23.53
N ARG A 85 -0.47 -3.07 22.68
CA ARG A 85 0.59 -2.07 22.60
C ARG A 85 0.37 -0.95 23.60
N VAL A 86 1.40 -0.60 24.33
CA VAL A 86 1.38 0.55 25.24
C VAL A 86 1.33 1.84 24.44
N MET A 87 0.21 2.58 24.55
CA MET A 87 0.00 3.85 23.85
C MET A 87 0.25 5.06 24.75
N SER A 88 -0.05 4.94 26.04
CA SER A 88 0.24 5.97 27.03
C SER A 88 0.54 5.39 28.40
N ARG A 89 1.24 6.14 29.24
CA ARG A 89 1.48 5.81 30.66
C ARG A 89 1.42 7.06 31.52
N ARG A 90 0.72 6.94 32.66
CA ARG A 90 0.67 7.99 33.67
C ARG A 90 1.10 7.38 35.02
N ILE A 91 2.32 7.73 35.45
CA ILE A 91 2.90 7.23 36.70
C ILE A 91 2.57 8.17 37.86
N MET A 92 1.90 7.68 38.89
CA MET A 92 1.41 8.45 40.04
C MET A 92 1.86 7.81 41.36
N GLY A 93 3.17 7.68 41.55
CA GLY A 93 3.71 7.09 42.78
C GLY A 93 3.59 5.57 42.84
N LYS A 94 2.74 5.05 43.74
CA LYS A 94 2.50 3.61 43.91
C LYS A 94 1.37 3.06 43.04
N ALA A 95 0.55 3.94 42.46
CA ALA A 95 -0.50 3.64 41.51
C ALA A 95 -0.19 4.29 40.16
N SER A 96 -0.61 3.69 39.07
CA SER A 96 -0.35 4.16 37.73
C SER A 96 -1.45 3.72 36.76
N PHE A 97 -1.55 4.41 35.66
CA PHE A 97 -2.42 4.04 34.54
C PHE A 97 -1.59 3.82 33.29
N MET A 98 -2.02 2.88 32.47
CA MET A 98 -1.47 2.57 31.17
C MET A 98 -2.62 2.36 30.20
N GLU A 99 -2.50 2.84 28.99
CA GLU A 99 -3.45 2.56 27.93
C GLU A 99 -2.87 1.52 26.99
N LEU A 100 -3.60 0.43 26.77
CA LEU A 100 -3.27 -0.63 25.83
C LEU A 100 -4.17 -0.55 24.60
N GLN A 101 -3.55 -0.66 23.43
CA GLN A 101 -4.25 -0.80 22.15
C GLN A 101 -4.07 -2.22 21.64
N ASP A 102 -5.20 -2.91 21.39
CA ASP A 102 -5.23 -4.19 20.69
C ASP A 102 -5.82 -4.06 19.27
N ALA A 103 -6.26 -5.17 18.68
CA ALA A 103 -6.86 -5.17 17.34
C ALA A 103 -8.25 -4.51 17.32
N SER A 104 -8.97 -4.52 18.45
CA SER A 104 -10.36 -4.06 18.57
C SER A 104 -10.50 -2.61 19.04
N GLY A 105 -9.50 -2.08 19.77
CA GLY A 105 -9.56 -0.73 20.32
C GLY A 105 -8.57 -0.50 21.45
N ARG A 106 -8.89 0.43 22.35
CA ARG A 106 -8.07 0.80 23.50
C ARG A 106 -8.76 0.53 24.81
N ILE A 107 -7.98 0.15 25.80
CA ILE A 107 -8.46 -0.05 27.16
C ILE A 107 -7.46 0.49 28.18
N GLN A 108 -7.98 1.10 29.24
CA GLN A 108 -7.18 1.55 30.36
C GLN A 108 -6.82 0.37 31.27
N VAL A 109 -5.57 0.33 31.70
CA VAL A 109 -5.06 -0.62 32.70
C VAL A 109 -4.64 0.17 33.94
N TYR A 110 -5.20 -0.17 35.08
CA TYR A 110 -4.82 0.34 36.39
C TYR A 110 -3.79 -0.61 37.02
N ILE A 111 -2.68 -0.07 37.46
CA ILE A 111 -1.55 -0.85 37.98
C ILE A 111 -1.13 -0.28 39.34
N THR A 112 -1.23 -1.08 40.38
CA THR A 112 -0.62 -0.74 41.68
C THR A 112 0.67 -1.53 41.88
N ARG A 113 1.59 -0.92 42.62
CA ARG A 113 2.86 -1.57 42.92
C ARG A 113 2.67 -2.83 43.78
N ASP A 114 1.75 -2.74 44.72
CA ASP A 114 1.64 -3.77 45.74
C ASP A 114 0.77 -4.96 45.28
N ASP A 115 -0.17 -4.73 44.35
CA ASP A 115 -0.93 -5.80 43.70
C ASP A 115 -0.08 -6.52 42.64
N LEU A 116 0.65 -5.74 41.82
CA LEU A 116 1.53 -6.32 40.81
C LEU A 116 2.72 -7.08 41.40
N CYS A 117 3.19 -6.65 42.59
CA CYS A 117 4.33 -7.21 43.29
C CYS A 117 3.95 -7.45 44.76
N PRO A 118 3.21 -8.53 45.11
CA PRO A 118 2.75 -8.78 46.49
C PRO A 118 3.88 -9.13 47.46
N GLY A 119 5.04 -9.62 46.95
CA GLY A 119 6.23 -9.91 47.74
C GLY A 119 7.07 -8.70 48.10
N GLU A 120 8.26 -8.94 48.69
CA GLU A 120 9.23 -7.89 49.07
C GLU A 120 9.91 -7.29 47.81
N ASP A 121 10.15 -8.10 46.78
CA ASP A 121 10.71 -7.64 45.51
C ASP A 121 9.68 -6.82 44.73
N LYS A 122 10.02 -5.56 44.49
CA LYS A 122 9.20 -4.59 43.73
C LYS A 122 9.85 -4.19 42.37
N ASP A 123 10.80 -4.97 41.89
CA ASP A 123 11.56 -4.62 40.68
C ASP A 123 10.71 -4.64 39.42
N LEU A 124 9.72 -5.55 39.33
CA LEU A 124 8.78 -5.57 38.19
C LEU A 124 8.03 -4.22 38.05
N TYR A 125 7.59 -3.64 39.16
CA TYR A 125 6.96 -2.31 39.11
C TYR A 125 7.99 -1.17 39.04
N ASN A 126 8.99 -1.15 39.94
CA ASN A 126 9.89 -0.01 40.09
C ASN A 126 10.91 0.13 38.98
N LYS A 127 11.38 -0.99 38.38
CA LYS A 127 12.35 -1.01 37.30
C LYS A 127 11.66 -1.24 35.96
N LEU A 128 11.07 -2.44 35.74
CA LEU A 128 10.48 -2.75 34.43
C LEU A 128 9.39 -1.74 34.07
N PHE A 129 8.29 -1.71 34.83
CA PHE A 129 7.14 -0.89 34.48
C PHE A 129 7.45 0.61 34.46
N LYS A 130 8.10 1.13 35.52
CA LYS A 130 8.31 2.59 35.63
C LYS A 130 9.41 3.14 34.75
N LYS A 131 10.51 2.40 34.55
CA LYS A 131 11.72 2.96 33.95
C LYS A 131 12.03 2.38 32.56
N LEU A 132 11.82 1.07 32.36
CA LEU A 132 12.33 0.35 31.21
C LEU A 132 11.29 0.07 30.13
N LEU A 133 10.00 0.04 30.50
CA LEU A 133 8.91 0.00 29.52
C LEU A 133 8.81 1.36 28.82
N ASP A 134 8.59 1.32 27.52
CA ASP A 134 8.38 2.49 26.69
C ASP A 134 7.02 2.45 25.99
N ILE A 135 6.53 3.61 25.58
CA ILE A 135 5.39 3.70 24.66
C ILE A 135 5.77 2.98 23.36
N GLY A 136 4.90 2.09 22.89
CA GLY A 136 5.13 1.23 21.76
C GLY A 136 5.50 -0.22 22.12
N ASP A 137 5.91 -0.51 23.36
CA ASP A 137 6.12 -1.89 23.82
C ASP A 137 4.82 -2.68 23.77
N ILE A 138 4.90 -3.98 23.55
CA ILE A 138 3.75 -4.89 23.61
C ILE A 138 3.82 -5.66 24.93
N VAL A 139 2.74 -5.64 25.68
CA VAL A 139 2.62 -6.29 26.98
C VAL A 139 1.36 -7.13 27.08
N GLY A 140 1.43 -8.16 27.89
CA GLY A 140 0.30 -8.92 28.37
C GLY A 140 -0.03 -8.53 29.81
N VAL A 141 -1.30 -8.46 30.15
CA VAL A 141 -1.81 -8.13 31.47
C VAL A 141 -2.87 -9.15 31.85
N LYS A 142 -2.73 -9.76 33.04
CA LYS A 142 -3.81 -10.51 33.66
C LYS A 142 -4.34 -9.76 34.87
N GLY A 143 -5.62 -9.85 35.09
CA GLY A 143 -6.30 -9.20 36.18
C GLY A 143 -7.81 -9.20 35.99
N PHE A 144 -8.51 -8.25 36.55
CA PHE A 144 -9.97 -8.20 36.48
C PHE A 144 -10.49 -6.85 35.99
N VAL A 145 -11.65 -6.88 35.36
CA VAL A 145 -12.34 -5.69 34.87
C VAL A 145 -13.06 -4.98 36.02
N PHE A 146 -12.96 -3.67 36.06
CA PHE A 146 -13.64 -2.81 37.01
C PHE A 146 -13.92 -1.43 36.46
N ARG A 147 -14.78 -0.66 37.11
CA ARG A 147 -14.99 0.75 36.79
C ARG A 147 -14.25 1.63 37.79
N THR A 148 -13.47 2.58 37.27
CA THR A 148 -12.78 3.57 38.12
C THR A 148 -13.76 4.56 38.73
N GLN A 149 -13.32 5.31 39.76
CA GLN A 149 -14.13 6.36 40.38
C GLN A 149 -14.55 7.46 39.37
N THR A 150 -13.83 7.66 38.28
CA THR A 150 -14.15 8.60 37.21
C THR A 150 -15.07 8.02 36.15
N GLY A 151 -15.49 6.76 36.27
CA GLY A 151 -16.44 6.09 35.38
C GLY A 151 -15.79 5.30 34.24
N GLU A 152 -14.44 5.27 34.12
CA GLU A 152 -13.73 4.57 33.06
C GLU A 152 -13.68 3.05 33.33
N ILE A 153 -14.09 2.23 32.34
CA ILE A 153 -13.93 0.78 32.37
C ILE A 153 -12.46 0.44 32.16
N SER A 154 -11.89 -0.31 33.11
CA SER A 154 -10.44 -0.54 33.17
C SER A 154 -10.14 -1.98 33.59
N VAL A 155 -8.93 -2.45 33.28
CA VAL A 155 -8.40 -3.71 33.82
C VAL A 155 -7.47 -3.41 34.99
N HIS A 156 -7.76 -3.95 36.18
CA HIS A 156 -6.86 -3.91 37.31
C HIS A 156 -5.82 -5.01 37.16
N ALA A 157 -4.57 -4.62 36.94
CA ALA A 157 -3.50 -5.57 36.69
C ALA A 157 -2.98 -6.27 37.93
N GLU A 158 -2.95 -7.60 37.92
CA GLU A 158 -2.32 -8.48 38.92
C GLU A 158 -1.02 -9.11 38.38
N GLU A 159 -0.92 -9.32 37.04
CA GLU A 159 0.31 -9.76 36.36
C GLU A 159 0.60 -8.87 35.16
N LEU A 160 1.89 -8.64 34.92
CA LEU A 160 2.39 -7.92 33.75
C LEU A 160 3.53 -8.70 33.10
N THR A 161 3.41 -8.98 31.81
CA THR A 161 4.42 -9.70 31.02
C THR A 161 4.86 -8.83 29.85
N LEU A 162 6.15 -8.63 29.67
CA LEU A 162 6.68 -8.01 28.45
C LEU A 162 6.67 -9.05 27.31
N LEU A 163 5.97 -8.73 26.22
CA LEU A 163 5.84 -9.60 25.04
C LEU A 163 6.73 -9.13 23.88
N SER A 164 6.97 -7.82 23.76
CA SER A 164 7.90 -7.30 22.76
C SER A 164 8.37 -5.89 23.12
N LYS A 165 9.68 -5.71 23.18
CA LYS A 165 10.32 -4.40 23.39
C LYS A 165 10.39 -3.62 22.08
N ALA A 166 9.82 -2.43 22.04
CA ALA A 166 9.90 -1.53 20.88
C ALA A 166 11.20 -0.72 20.93
N LEU A 167 12.02 -0.79 19.87
CA LEU A 167 13.29 -0.09 19.77
C LEU A 167 13.20 1.24 19.02
N ARG A 168 12.05 1.56 18.44
CA ARG A 168 11.78 2.84 17.77
C ARG A 168 10.62 3.56 18.46
N PRO A 169 10.72 4.88 18.68
CA PRO A 169 9.62 5.65 19.21
C PRO A 169 8.48 5.73 18.21
N LEU A 170 7.24 5.67 18.69
CA LEU A 170 6.07 5.99 17.88
C LEU A 170 5.93 7.51 17.74
N PRO A 171 5.52 8.01 16.56
CA PRO A 171 5.07 9.39 16.41
C PRO A 171 3.74 9.54 17.16
N ILE A 172 3.79 10.15 18.36
CA ILE A 172 2.61 10.35 19.19
C ILE A 172 2.18 11.78 19.03
N VAL A 173 0.91 11.95 18.67
CA VAL A 173 0.25 13.23 18.60
C VAL A 173 0.29 13.91 19.97
N LYS A 174 0.90 15.09 20.06
CA LYS A 174 0.85 15.95 21.22
C LYS A 174 -0.17 17.05 20.95
N ALA A 175 -1.25 17.06 21.69
CA ALA A 175 -2.20 18.16 21.67
C ALA A 175 -1.79 19.17 22.75
N LYS A 176 -1.62 20.43 22.37
CA LYS A 176 -1.45 21.55 23.29
C LYS A 176 -2.20 22.74 22.73
N ASP A 177 -3.12 23.30 23.53
CA ASP A 177 -3.89 24.51 23.18
C ASP A 177 -4.62 24.40 21.82
N ASP A 178 -5.35 23.28 21.57
CA ASP A 178 -6.05 22.93 20.33
C ASP A 178 -5.15 22.79 19.08
N GLN A 179 -3.83 22.83 19.23
CA GLN A 179 -2.87 22.55 18.17
C GLN A 179 -2.32 21.12 18.31
N VAL A 180 -2.36 20.39 17.19
CA VAL A 180 -1.82 19.04 17.07
C VAL A 180 -0.37 19.14 16.57
N PHE A 181 0.56 18.68 17.39
CA PHE A 181 1.97 18.59 17.05
C PHE A 181 2.39 17.12 16.88
N ASP A 182 3.36 16.88 16.02
CA ASP A 182 3.95 15.55 15.76
C ASP A 182 2.95 14.51 15.23
N GLY A 183 1.83 14.93 14.60
CA GLY A 183 0.91 14.01 13.93
C GLY A 183 1.61 13.30 12.77
N PHE A 184 1.39 11.97 12.64
CA PHE A 184 1.87 11.19 11.50
C PHE A 184 0.91 11.39 10.32
N THR A 185 0.93 12.60 9.74
CA THR A 185 -0.05 13.08 8.74
C THR A 185 0.52 13.22 7.34
N ASP A 186 1.85 13.25 7.18
CA ASP A 186 2.48 13.32 5.87
C ASP A 186 2.13 12.07 5.03
N PRO A 187 1.45 12.20 3.89
CA PRO A 187 0.98 11.06 3.11
C PRO A 187 2.12 10.14 2.64
N GLU A 188 3.25 10.72 2.20
CA GLU A 188 4.38 9.92 1.73
C GLU A 188 4.99 9.08 2.85
N LEU A 189 5.17 9.64 4.04
CA LEU A 189 5.66 8.89 5.21
C LEU A 189 4.65 7.83 5.66
N ARG A 190 3.34 8.12 5.63
CA ARG A 190 2.28 7.16 5.96
C ARG A 190 2.31 5.96 5.03
N TYR A 191 2.45 6.16 3.73
CA TYR A 191 2.49 5.08 2.75
C TYR A 191 3.77 4.26 2.86
N ARG A 192 4.93 4.91 3.04
CA ARG A 192 6.23 4.21 3.22
C ARG A 192 6.31 3.43 4.52
N ARG A 193 5.64 3.91 5.57
CA ARG A 193 5.63 3.29 6.90
C ARG A 193 4.22 2.90 7.32
N ARG A 194 3.50 2.22 6.45
CA ARG A 194 2.11 1.82 6.68
C ARG A 194 1.90 1.08 8.00
N TYR A 195 2.88 0.30 8.45
CA TYR A 195 2.84 -0.36 9.76
C TYR A 195 2.81 0.63 10.93
N VAL A 196 3.42 1.81 10.81
CA VAL A 196 3.31 2.89 11.79
C VAL A 196 1.95 3.58 11.67
N ASP A 197 1.54 3.90 10.46
CA ASP A 197 0.24 4.49 10.13
C ASP A 197 -0.92 3.68 10.74
N LEU A 198 -0.89 2.35 10.57
CA LEU A 198 -1.86 1.43 11.18
C LEU A 198 -1.84 1.37 12.71
N ILE A 199 -0.73 1.79 13.36
CA ILE A 199 -0.64 1.85 14.82
C ILE A 199 -1.25 3.15 15.35
N VAL A 200 -0.97 4.29 14.68
CA VAL A 200 -1.26 5.61 15.24
C VAL A 200 -2.54 6.25 14.68
N ASN A 201 -2.97 5.84 13.48
CA ASN A 201 -4.18 6.32 12.81
C ASN A 201 -5.21 5.18 12.74
N GLU A 202 -6.14 5.13 13.68
CA GLU A 202 -7.10 4.02 13.81
C GLU A 202 -8.07 3.94 12.63
N GLU A 203 -8.43 5.07 12.03
CA GLU A 203 -9.32 5.16 10.87
C GLU A 203 -8.75 4.40 9.65
N VAL A 204 -7.41 4.31 9.51
CA VAL A 204 -6.76 3.59 8.41
C VAL A 204 -7.06 2.09 8.46
N LYS A 205 -7.11 1.48 9.66
CA LYS A 205 -7.54 0.08 9.80
C LYS A 205 -8.97 -0.10 9.30
N GLY A 206 -9.85 0.85 9.59
CA GLY A 206 -11.26 0.82 9.15
C GLY A 206 -11.41 0.73 7.63
N ILE A 207 -10.55 1.42 6.87
CA ILE A 207 -10.54 1.35 5.40
C ILE A 207 -10.25 -0.09 4.94
N PHE A 208 -9.20 -0.72 5.47
CA PHE A 208 -8.81 -2.09 5.08
C PHE A 208 -9.83 -3.15 5.56
N MET A 209 -10.46 -2.95 6.70
CA MET A 209 -11.57 -3.81 7.14
C MET A 209 -12.77 -3.70 6.20
N LYS A 210 -13.15 -2.49 5.77
CA LYS A 210 -14.19 -2.27 4.77
C LYS A 210 -13.81 -2.89 3.43
N ARG A 211 -12.54 -2.72 2.98
CA ARG A 211 -12.02 -3.38 1.77
C ARG A 211 -12.28 -4.88 1.81
N THR A 212 -11.90 -5.55 2.90
CA THR A 212 -12.13 -7.00 3.05
C THR A 212 -13.62 -7.36 2.99
N LYS A 213 -14.49 -6.58 3.63
CA LYS A 213 -15.95 -6.79 3.58
C LYS A 213 -16.53 -6.59 2.17
N ILE A 214 -16.05 -5.59 1.41
CA ILE A 214 -16.46 -5.37 0.01
C ILE A 214 -16.15 -6.61 -0.84
N PHE A 215 -14.92 -7.15 -0.74
CA PHE A 215 -14.53 -8.36 -1.45
C PHE A 215 -15.37 -9.56 -1.04
N GLN A 216 -15.63 -9.73 0.25
CA GLN A 216 -16.47 -10.83 0.75
C GLN A 216 -17.90 -10.71 0.29
N SER A 217 -18.49 -9.52 0.34
CA SER A 217 -19.85 -9.24 -0.14
C SER A 217 -20.00 -9.58 -1.62
N MET A 218 -19.03 -9.16 -2.45
CA MET A 218 -19.04 -9.46 -3.89
C MET A 218 -18.93 -10.98 -4.14
N ARG A 219 -18.06 -11.70 -3.41
CA ARG A 219 -17.99 -13.17 -3.48
C ARG A 219 -19.32 -13.83 -3.12
N ASN A 220 -19.94 -13.38 -2.04
CA ASN A 220 -21.25 -13.91 -1.60
C ASN A 220 -22.30 -13.69 -2.70
N PHE A 221 -22.30 -12.52 -3.34
CA PHE A 221 -23.22 -12.19 -4.42
C PHE A 221 -23.07 -13.13 -5.64
N PHE A 222 -21.85 -13.45 -6.06
CA PHE A 222 -21.57 -14.34 -7.19
C PHE A 222 -21.80 -15.81 -6.83
N ASN A 223 -21.34 -16.25 -5.67
CA ASN A 223 -21.50 -17.64 -5.19
C ASN A 223 -22.98 -18.00 -5.04
N ALA A 224 -23.82 -17.06 -4.56
CA ALA A 224 -25.28 -17.26 -4.47
C ALA A 224 -25.94 -17.46 -5.85
N ARG A 225 -25.28 -17.07 -6.93
CA ARG A 225 -25.74 -17.28 -8.33
C ARG A 225 -25.13 -18.52 -8.98
N GLY A 226 -24.29 -19.27 -8.25
CA GLY A 226 -23.64 -20.48 -8.74
C GLY A 226 -22.42 -20.22 -9.61
N TYR A 227 -21.86 -19.00 -9.62
CA TYR A 227 -20.65 -18.69 -10.38
C TYR A 227 -19.41 -19.18 -9.62
N LEU A 228 -18.41 -19.66 -10.36
CA LEU A 228 -17.20 -20.26 -9.82
C LEU A 228 -16.06 -19.25 -9.75
N GLU A 229 -15.46 -19.10 -8.57
CA GLU A 229 -14.17 -18.39 -8.45
C GLU A 229 -13.03 -19.27 -8.97
N VAL A 230 -12.19 -18.73 -9.83
CA VAL A 230 -11.09 -19.45 -10.48
C VAL A 230 -9.80 -18.66 -10.40
N ASP A 231 -8.68 -19.35 -10.63
CA ASP A 231 -7.35 -18.77 -10.75
C ASP A 231 -6.77 -19.04 -12.13
N THR A 232 -6.30 -18.01 -12.81
CA THR A 232 -5.65 -18.11 -14.12
C THR A 232 -4.17 -17.68 -14.04
N PRO A 233 -3.33 -18.03 -15.03
CA PRO A 233 -1.89 -17.77 -14.95
C PRO A 233 -1.54 -16.27 -14.84
N VAL A 234 -0.69 -15.92 -13.86
CA VAL A 234 -0.07 -14.60 -13.74
C VAL A 234 1.06 -14.44 -14.76
N LEU A 235 1.86 -15.51 -14.98
CA LEU A 235 2.92 -15.53 -15.98
C LEU A 235 2.33 -16.02 -17.30
N GLN A 236 2.40 -15.20 -18.33
CA GLN A 236 1.83 -15.47 -19.65
C GLN A 236 2.92 -15.45 -20.70
N SER A 237 2.80 -16.31 -21.72
CA SER A 237 3.69 -16.32 -22.87
C SER A 237 3.38 -15.20 -23.87
N ILE A 238 2.13 -14.76 -23.90
CA ILE A 238 1.64 -13.65 -24.75
C ILE A 238 0.77 -12.76 -23.86
N PRO A 239 1.07 -11.46 -23.71
CA PRO A 239 0.20 -10.54 -23.02
C PRO A 239 -1.02 -10.21 -23.88
N GLY A 240 -2.21 -10.14 -23.27
CA GLY A 240 -3.45 -9.84 -24.00
C GLY A 240 -4.62 -9.57 -23.07
N GLY A 241 -5.79 -9.24 -23.66
CA GLY A 241 -7.00 -8.92 -22.92
C GLY A 241 -7.15 -7.45 -22.52
N ALA A 242 -6.14 -6.61 -22.78
CA ALA A 242 -6.19 -5.17 -22.58
C ALA A 242 -5.18 -4.47 -23.49
N ALA A 243 -5.34 -3.17 -23.69
CA ALA A 243 -4.34 -2.28 -24.27
C ALA A 243 -3.51 -1.72 -23.11
N ALA A 244 -2.29 -2.26 -22.87
CA ALA A 244 -1.40 -1.83 -21.80
C ALA A 244 0.01 -2.38 -22.01
N ARG A 245 1.01 -1.68 -21.49
CA ARG A 245 2.41 -2.15 -21.54
C ARG A 245 2.70 -3.18 -20.46
N PRO A 246 3.17 -4.41 -20.80
CA PRO A 246 3.45 -5.45 -19.83
C PRO A 246 4.79 -5.28 -19.12
N PHE A 247 4.93 -5.85 -17.91
CA PHE A 247 6.23 -6.17 -17.33
C PHE A 247 6.75 -7.47 -17.94
N VAL A 248 8.03 -7.49 -18.29
CA VAL A 248 8.71 -8.65 -18.89
C VAL A 248 9.62 -9.29 -17.85
N THR A 249 9.59 -10.63 -17.77
CA THR A 249 10.51 -11.42 -16.97
C THR A 249 11.12 -12.55 -17.80
N HIS A 250 12.04 -13.34 -17.23
CA HIS A 250 12.74 -14.41 -17.93
C HIS A 250 12.63 -15.73 -17.15
N HIS A 251 12.23 -16.81 -17.85
CA HIS A 251 12.20 -18.15 -17.29
C HIS A 251 13.55 -18.84 -17.51
N ASN A 252 14.42 -18.87 -16.51
CA ASN A 252 15.80 -19.31 -16.63
C ASN A 252 15.95 -20.75 -17.16
N ALA A 253 15.11 -21.69 -16.70
CA ALA A 253 15.24 -23.09 -17.09
C ALA A 253 14.81 -23.36 -18.53
N LEU A 254 13.89 -22.57 -19.09
CA LEU A 254 13.40 -22.70 -20.45
C LEU A 254 14.06 -21.72 -21.42
N ASP A 255 14.80 -20.74 -20.90
CA ASP A 255 15.44 -19.66 -21.65
C ASP A 255 14.46 -18.90 -22.55
N ILE A 256 13.29 -18.54 -21.99
CA ILE A 256 12.22 -17.82 -22.69
C ILE A 256 11.77 -16.57 -21.92
N PRO A 257 11.35 -15.50 -22.61
CA PRO A 257 10.66 -14.38 -21.99
C PRO A 257 9.25 -14.81 -21.55
N LEU A 258 8.79 -14.27 -20.43
CA LEU A 258 7.41 -14.34 -19.96
C LEU A 258 6.95 -12.94 -19.57
N TYR A 259 5.65 -12.74 -19.56
CA TYR A 259 5.01 -11.47 -19.26
C TYR A 259 4.14 -11.60 -18.01
N LEU A 260 4.19 -10.61 -17.12
CA LEU A 260 3.16 -10.49 -16.08
C LEU A 260 1.86 -10.05 -16.75
N ARG A 261 0.76 -10.70 -16.41
CA ARG A 261 -0.55 -10.44 -17.02
C ARG A 261 -0.99 -8.99 -16.88
N ILE A 262 -1.51 -8.42 -17.94
CA ILE A 262 -2.16 -7.11 -17.96
C ILE A 262 -3.67 -7.22 -17.75
N ALA A 263 -4.26 -8.39 -18.07
CA ALA A 263 -5.63 -8.81 -17.87
C ALA A 263 -5.70 -10.34 -17.84
N ASN A 264 -6.79 -10.90 -17.33
CA ASN A 264 -7.06 -12.35 -17.30
C ASN A 264 -8.19 -12.76 -18.26
N GLU A 265 -8.76 -11.85 -19.01
CA GLU A 265 -9.88 -11.99 -19.94
C GLU A 265 -9.78 -13.22 -20.84
N LEU A 266 -8.68 -13.35 -21.60
CA LEU A 266 -8.56 -14.41 -22.60
C LEU A 266 -8.53 -15.82 -21.98
N TYR A 267 -8.07 -15.95 -20.74
CA TYR A 267 -8.11 -17.22 -20.01
C TYR A 267 -9.51 -17.53 -19.48
N LEU A 268 -10.23 -16.53 -18.97
CA LEU A 268 -11.60 -16.72 -18.48
C LEU A 268 -12.55 -17.09 -19.62
N LYS A 269 -12.39 -16.48 -20.80
CA LYS A 269 -13.15 -16.88 -22.02
C LYS A 269 -12.87 -18.32 -22.43
N ARG A 270 -11.62 -18.81 -22.31
CA ARG A 270 -11.30 -20.24 -22.56
C ARG A 270 -12.03 -21.15 -21.60
N LEU A 271 -12.29 -20.75 -20.35
CA LEU A 271 -13.08 -21.54 -19.40
C LEU A 271 -14.56 -21.59 -19.81
N ILE A 272 -15.10 -20.52 -20.37
CA ILE A 272 -16.45 -20.53 -20.97
C ILE A 272 -16.51 -21.48 -22.17
N VAL A 273 -15.52 -21.46 -23.05
CA VAL A 273 -15.40 -22.47 -24.13
C VAL A 273 -15.34 -23.89 -23.55
N GLY A 274 -14.67 -24.08 -22.41
CA GLY A 274 -14.57 -25.34 -21.67
C GLY A 274 -15.89 -25.82 -21.02
N GLY A 275 -16.96 -24.99 -21.06
CA GLY A 275 -18.30 -25.38 -20.62
C GLY A 275 -18.71 -24.86 -19.24
N PHE A 276 -17.95 -23.96 -18.62
CA PHE A 276 -18.42 -23.27 -17.42
C PHE A 276 -19.47 -22.21 -17.81
N GLU A 277 -20.58 -22.13 -17.07
CA GLU A 277 -21.63 -21.15 -17.34
C GLU A 277 -21.34 -19.77 -16.74
N GLY A 278 -20.57 -19.71 -15.65
CA GLY A 278 -20.17 -18.46 -15.02
C GLY A 278 -18.89 -18.63 -14.21
N VAL A 279 -17.87 -17.85 -14.54
CA VAL A 279 -16.58 -17.84 -13.84
C VAL A 279 -16.19 -16.41 -13.48
N TYR A 280 -15.54 -16.24 -12.32
CA TYR A 280 -14.99 -14.95 -11.93
C TYR A 280 -13.63 -15.11 -11.24
N GLU A 281 -12.82 -14.08 -11.30
CA GLU A 281 -11.50 -14.05 -10.65
C GLU A 281 -11.24 -12.67 -10.05
N PHE A 282 -10.76 -12.65 -8.79
CA PHE A 282 -10.11 -11.47 -8.22
C PHE A 282 -8.62 -11.53 -8.56
N SER A 283 -8.23 -10.84 -9.59
CA SER A 283 -6.90 -10.93 -10.16
C SER A 283 -6.02 -9.75 -9.76
N ARG A 284 -4.73 -10.03 -9.53
CA ARG A 284 -3.70 -9.00 -9.55
C ARG A 284 -3.21 -8.86 -10.99
N ASN A 285 -3.40 -7.67 -11.56
CA ASN A 285 -2.93 -7.31 -12.89
C ASN A 285 -1.80 -6.31 -12.80
N PHE A 286 -0.93 -6.28 -13.82
CA PHE A 286 0.33 -5.54 -13.83
C PHE A 286 0.44 -4.71 -15.11
N ARG A 287 0.56 -3.38 -14.99
CA ARG A 287 0.75 -2.47 -16.13
C ARG A 287 1.98 -1.62 -15.90
N ASN A 288 2.92 -1.65 -16.82
CA ASN A 288 4.20 -0.94 -16.72
C ASN A 288 4.05 0.51 -17.18
N GLU A 289 3.27 1.25 -16.44
CA GLU A 289 2.84 2.62 -16.72
C GLU A 289 3.19 3.55 -15.55
N GLY A 290 2.79 4.81 -15.65
CA GLY A 290 3.00 5.82 -14.62
C GLY A 290 2.25 5.52 -13.31
N MET A 291 2.69 6.16 -12.23
CA MET A 291 2.03 6.10 -10.92
C MET A 291 1.46 7.47 -10.59
N ASP A 292 0.18 7.52 -10.24
CA ASP A 292 -0.51 8.72 -9.78
C ASP A 292 -1.51 8.40 -8.65
N ARG A 293 -2.47 9.31 -8.41
CA ARG A 293 -3.49 9.12 -7.38
C ARG A 293 -4.50 8.02 -7.70
N THR A 294 -4.61 7.60 -8.94
CA THR A 294 -5.60 6.65 -9.45
C THR A 294 -5.00 5.40 -10.07
N HIS A 295 -3.69 5.40 -10.33
CA HIS A 295 -2.96 4.32 -10.97
C HIS A 295 -1.80 3.82 -10.11
N ASN A 296 -1.69 2.49 -10.01
CA ASN A 296 -0.56 1.79 -9.40
C ASN A 296 -0.13 0.67 -10.37
N PRO A 297 1.17 0.41 -10.56
CA PRO A 297 1.65 -0.58 -11.54
C PRO A 297 1.14 -2.00 -11.33
N GLU A 298 0.76 -2.33 -10.11
CA GLU A 298 0.00 -3.53 -9.77
C GLU A 298 -1.30 -3.14 -9.07
N PHE A 299 -2.43 -3.68 -9.52
CA PHE A 299 -3.74 -3.36 -9.01
C PHE A 299 -4.63 -4.59 -8.98
N THR A 300 -5.73 -4.53 -8.23
CA THR A 300 -6.70 -5.62 -8.18
C THR A 300 -7.88 -5.31 -9.09
N CYS A 301 -8.15 -6.23 -10.00
CA CYS A 301 -9.35 -6.25 -10.82
C CYS A 301 -10.20 -7.47 -10.45
N MET A 302 -11.51 -7.36 -10.50
CA MET A 302 -12.41 -8.51 -10.52
C MET A 302 -12.96 -8.61 -11.94
N GLU A 303 -12.80 -9.77 -12.55
CA GLU A 303 -13.40 -10.07 -13.85
C GLU A 303 -14.38 -11.22 -13.73
N ILE A 304 -15.51 -11.12 -14.43
CA ILE A 304 -16.57 -12.15 -14.48
C ILE A 304 -17.03 -12.34 -15.92
N TYR A 305 -17.25 -13.60 -16.31
CA TYR A 305 -17.80 -13.98 -17.61
C TYR A 305 -18.95 -14.94 -17.42
N VAL A 306 -20.09 -14.65 -18.07
CA VAL A 306 -21.33 -15.44 -17.92
C VAL A 306 -21.90 -15.79 -19.29
N ALA A 307 -21.99 -17.08 -19.55
CA ALA A 307 -22.56 -17.62 -20.78
C ALA A 307 -24.08 -17.34 -20.91
N TYR A 308 -24.54 -17.25 -22.15
CA TYR A 308 -25.94 -17.00 -22.51
C TYR A 308 -26.50 -15.67 -22.03
N LYS A 309 -25.59 -14.68 -21.82
CA LYS A 309 -25.89 -13.31 -21.40
C LYS A 309 -25.32 -12.30 -22.39
N ASP A 310 -25.87 -11.08 -22.35
CA ASP A 310 -25.41 -9.94 -23.13
C ASP A 310 -25.09 -8.72 -22.21
N TYR A 311 -24.56 -7.65 -22.79
CA TYR A 311 -24.19 -6.44 -22.05
C TYR A 311 -25.39 -5.76 -21.33
N ARG A 312 -26.60 -5.90 -21.84
CA ARG A 312 -27.80 -5.32 -21.20
C ARG A 312 -28.13 -6.04 -19.90
N TRP A 313 -28.02 -7.37 -19.89
CA TRP A 313 -28.12 -8.16 -18.66
C TRP A 313 -27.01 -7.83 -17.69
N MET A 314 -25.76 -7.63 -18.19
CA MET A 314 -24.61 -7.31 -17.36
C MET A 314 -24.77 -5.95 -16.68
N MET A 315 -25.37 -4.93 -17.34
CA MET A 315 -25.72 -3.66 -16.68
C MET A 315 -26.63 -3.88 -15.46
N GLN A 316 -27.68 -4.69 -15.60
CA GLN A 316 -28.61 -4.98 -14.49
C GLN A 316 -27.91 -5.75 -13.35
N MET A 317 -27.05 -6.69 -13.69
CA MET A 317 -26.28 -7.45 -12.71
C MET A 317 -25.31 -6.53 -11.95
N THR A 318 -24.66 -5.60 -12.64
CA THR A 318 -23.76 -4.61 -12.06
C THR A 318 -24.49 -3.68 -11.08
N GLU A 319 -25.66 -3.18 -11.47
CA GLU A 319 -26.55 -2.37 -10.60
C GLU A 319 -26.88 -3.12 -9.31
N GLN A 320 -27.35 -4.38 -9.41
CA GLN A 320 -27.74 -5.23 -8.28
C GLN A 320 -26.53 -5.55 -7.38
N MET A 321 -25.38 -5.81 -7.97
CA MET A 321 -24.16 -6.12 -7.23
C MET A 321 -23.68 -4.94 -6.40
N ILE A 322 -23.61 -3.75 -6.99
CA ILE A 322 -23.14 -2.55 -6.28
C ILE A 322 -24.15 -2.16 -5.18
N GLU A 323 -25.45 -2.19 -5.46
CA GLU A 323 -26.50 -1.96 -4.45
C GLU A 323 -26.35 -2.93 -3.26
N HIS A 324 -26.18 -4.24 -3.55
CA HIS A 324 -25.98 -5.27 -2.53
C HIS A 324 -24.76 -4.97 -1.66
N ILE A 325 -23.61 -4.63 -2.27
CA ILE A 325 -22.38 -4.30 -1.53
C ILE A 325 -22.58 -3.07 -0.66
N CYS A 326 -23.21 -2.02 -1.19
CA CYS A 326 -23.48 -0.79 -0.43
C CYS A 326 -24.36 -1.08 0.80
N GLN A 327 -25.44 -1.85 0.64
CA GLN A 327 -26.32 -2.21 1.74
C GLN A 327 -25.64 -3.08 2.79
N GLU A 328 -24.90 -4.12 2.36
CA GLU A 328 -24.25 -5.06 3.29
C GLU A 328 -23.07 -4.42 4.06
N VAL A 329 -22.26 -3.58 3.38
CA VAL A 329 -21.01 -3.05 3.94
C VAL A 329 -21.20 -1.69 4.60
N LEU A 330 -22.05 -0.82 4.02
CA LEU A 330 -22.22 0.57 4.45
C LEU A 330 -23.58 0.81 5.14
N GLY A 331 -24.54 -0.07 4.93
CA GLY A 331 -25.93 0.09 5.42
C GLY A 331 -26.73 1.15 4.66
N SER A 332 -26.23 1.67 3.53
CA SER A 332 -26.84 2.72 2.73
C SER A 332 -26.38 2.66 1.29
N THR A 333 -27.24 2.95 0.33
CA THR A 333 -26.89 3.17 -1.08
C THR A 333 -26.41 4.58 -1.37
N THR A 334 -26.60 5.50 -0.44
CA THR A 334 -26.14 6.89 -0.56
C THR A 334 -24.81 7.08 0.17
N ILE A 335 -23.80 7.59 -0.52
CA ILE A 335 -22.48 7.85 0.04
C ILE A 335 -22.04 9.29 -0.23
N GLN A 336 -21.14 9.79 0.62
CA GLN A 336 -20.49 11.09 0.43
C GLN A 336 -19.05 10.87 -0.06
N VAL A 337 -18.69 11.48 -1.20
CA VAL A 337 -17.34 11.45 -1.76
C VAL A 337 -16.89 12.88 -2.05
N GLY A 338 -16.01 13.43 -1.23
CA GLY A 338 -15.67 14.85 -1.28
C GLY A 338 -16.91 15.73 -1.12
N GLU A 339 -17.17 16.61 -2.08
CA GLU A 339 -18.34 17.50 -2.10
C GLU A 339 -19.60 16.84 -2.69
N HIS A 340 -19.49 15.64 -3.29
CA HIS A 340 -20.56 14.98 -4.01
C HIS A 340 -21.28 13.93 -3.16
N THR A 341 -22.61 13.98 -3.18
CA THR A 341 -23.47 12.89 -2.70
C THR A 341 -23.80 11.98 -3.87
N ILE A 342 -23.44 10.71 -3.76
CA ILE A 342 -23.62 9.71 -4.82
C ILE A 342 -24.65 8.68 -4.38
N GLU A 343 -25.63 8.41 -5.26
CA GLU A 343 -26.71 7.45 -5.01
C GLU A 343 -26.53 6.20 -5.88
N PHE A 344 -26.36 5.04 -5.26
CA PHE A 344 -26.19 3.75 -5.93
C PHE A 344 -27.49 2.94 -6.07
N LYS A 345 -28.63 3.56 -5.83
CA LYS A 345 -29.92 2.89 -6.03
C LYS A 345 -30.26 2.80 -7.53
N PRO A 346 -30.51 1.59 -8.06
CA PRO A 346 -30.92 1.43 -9.46
C PRO A 346 -32.29 2.11 -9.77
N PRO A 347 -32.55 2.42 -11.07
CA PRO A 347 -31.67 2.22 -12.23
C PRO A 347 -30.69 3.36 -12.42
N TYR A 348 -29.47 3.05 -12.91
CA TYR A 348 -28.48 4.07 -13.28
C TYR A 348 -28.82 4.67 -14.65
N ARG A 349 -28.33 5.88 -14.89
CA ARG A 349 -28.44 6.55 -16.18
C ARG A 349 -27.69 5.74 -17.26
N ARG A 350 -28.26 5.69 -18.48
CA ARG A 350 -27.63 5.12 -19.68
C ARG A 350 -27.54 6.18 -20.75
N LEU A 351 -26.38 6.36 -21.33
CA LEU A 351 -26.09 7.39 -22.31
C LEU A 351 -25.10 6.83 -23.34
N THR A 352 -25.37 6.98 -24.63
CA THR A 352 -24.38 6.55 -25.63
C THR A 352 -23.15 7.45 -25.57
N MET A 353 -21.98 6.94 -25.99
CA MET A 353 -20.77 7.75 -26.04
C MET A 353 -20.95 8.98 -26.94
N ILE A 354 -21.62 8.82 -28.07
CA ILE A 354 -21.91 9.92 -29.01
C ILE A 354 -22.80 10.97 -28.35
N ASP A 355 -23.89 10.54 -27.66
CA ASP A 355 -24.78 11.46 -26.97
C ASP A 355 -24.10 12.16 -25.79
N ALA A 356 -23.21 11.47 -25.08
CA ALA A 356 -22.43 12.06 -23.99
C ALA A 356 -21.51 13.19 -24.51
N ILE A 357 -20.80 12.96 -25.59
CA ILE A 357 -19.97 14.00 -26.23
C ILE A 357 -20.84 15.15 -26.75
N GLN A 358 -22.00 14.86 -27.30
CA GLN A 358 -22.93 15.91 -27.73
C GLN A 358 -23.48 16.72 -26.57
N GLU A 359 -23.90 16.06 -25.47
CA GLU A 359 -24.51 16.71 -24.31
C GLU A 359 -23.50 17.64 -23.59
N TYR A 360 -22.31 17.15 -23.32
CA TYR A 360 -21.31 17.87 -22.53
C TYR A 360 -20.33 18.65 -23.40
N GLY A 361 -19.99 18.12 -24.57
CA GLY A 361 -19.07 18.75 -25.51
C GLY A 361 -19.74 19.70 -26.51
N GLY A 362 -21.06 19.59 -26.70
CA GLY A 362 -21.82 20.43 -27.63
C GLY A 362 -21.53 20.14 -29.11
N VAL A 363 -21.01 18.93 -29.43
CA VAL A 363 -20.68 18.54 -30.80
C VAL A 363 -21.18 17.11 -31.07
N ASN A 364 -21.87 16.94 -32.21
CA ASN A 364 -22.26 15.62 -32.68
C ASN A 364 -21.13 15.06 -33.55
N ILE A 365 -20.57 13.92 -33.14
CA ILE A 365 -19.46 13.25 -33.84
C ILE A 365 -19.92 12.05 -34.68
N ASP A 366 -21.22 11.77 -34.74
CA ASP A 366 -21.75 10.63 -35.47
C ASP A 366 -21.42 10.70 -36.97
N GLY A 367 -20.75 9.67 -37.49
CA GLY A 367 -20.32 9.57 -38.87
C GLY A 367 -19.11 10.43 -39.28
N MET A 368 -18.44 11.10 -38.34
CA MET A 368 -17.23 11.88 -38.62
C MET A 368 -16.04 10.99 -39.00
N ASP A 369 -15.27 11.42 -39.99
CA ASP A 369 -13.98 10.80 -40.31
C ASP A 369 -12.84 11.29 -39.40
N GLU A 370 -11.63 10.69 -39.54
CA GLU A 370 -10.47 11.04 -38.73
C GLU A 370 -10.09 12.52 -38.85
N ALA A 371 -10.18 13.09 -40.06
CA ALA A 371 -9.77 14.48 -40.29
C ALA A 371 -10.77 15.49 -39.67
N GLU A 372 -12.04 15.14 -39.62
CA GLU A 372 -13.10 15.91 -38.94
C GLU A 372 -12.94 15.84 -37.44
N LEU A 373 -12.70 14.64 -36.87
CA LEU A 373 -12.45 14.44 -35.45
C LEU A 373 -11.22 15.20 -34.95
N ARG A 374 -10.12 15.19 -35.71
CA ARG A 374 -8.92 15.99 -35.38
C ARG A 374 -9.23 17.47 -35.24
N LYS A 375 -10.04 18.04 -36.16
CA LYS A 375 -10.47 19.45 -36.05
C LYS A 375 -11.31 19.70 -34.80
N VAL A 376 -12.20 18.78 -34.47
CA VAL A 376 -13.02 18.90 -33.26
C VAL A 376 -12.14 18.85 -31.99
N CYS A 377 -11.22 17.89 -31.90
CA CYS A 377 -10.27 17.78 -30.79
C CYS A 377 -9.46 19.08 -30.61
N GLN A 378 -8.89 19.61 -31.71
CA GLN A 378 -8.16 20.87 -31.68
C GLN A 378 -9.04 22.06 -31.23
N ALA A 379 -10.28 22.15 -31.73
CA ALA A 379 -11.22 23.19 -31.33
C ALA A 379 -11.63 23.11 -29.85
N LYS A 380 -11.59 21.91 -29.26
CA LYS A 380 -11.86 21.67 -27.83
C LYS A 380 -10.61 21.75 -26.94
N GLY A 381 -9.42 21.97 -27.52
CA GLY A 381 -8.16 22.04 -26.79
C GLY A 381 -7.65 20.69 -26.31
N VAL A 382 -8.09 19.60 -26.96
CA VAL A 382 -7.62 18.24 -26.67
C VAL A 382 -6.25 18.05 -27.32
N GLU A 383 -5.27 17.56 -26.56
CA GLU A 383 -3.95 17.22 -27.06
C GLU A 383 -4.03 15.97 -27.92
N ILE A 384 -3.59 16.04 -29.15
CA ILE A 384 -3.58 14.93 -30.11
C ILE A 384 -2.26 14.85 -30.84
N ASP A 385 -1.85 13.65 -31.25
CA ASP A 385 -0.66 13.40 -32.08
C ASP A 385 -1.02 12.65 -33.38
N ASP A 386 -0.06 12.50 -34.26
CA ASP A 386 -0.26 11.92 -35.60
C ASP A 386 -0.47 10.40 -35.57
N THR A 387 -0.20 9.72 -34.45
CA THR A 387 -0.37 8.26 -34.29
C THR A 387 -1.80 7.88 -33.94
N MET A 388 -2.60 8.83 -33.42
CA MET A 388 -3.97 8.58 -32.96
C MET A 388 -4.92 8.34 -34.15
N GLY A 389 -5.53 7.16 -34.18
CA GLY A 389 -6.64 6.84 -35.09
C GLY A 389 -8.00 7.29 -34.55
N VAL A 390 -9.07 7.05 -35.33
CA VAL A 390 -10.46 7.43 -35.01
C VAL A 390 -10.87 7.05 -33.58
N GLY A 391 -10.62 5.80 -33.16
CA GLY A 391 -10.97 5.34 -31.82
C GLY A 391 -10.33 6.16 -30.71
N LYS A 392 -9.00 6.38 -30.79
CA LYS A 392 -8.27 7.15 -29.78
C LYS A 392 -8.67 8.62 -29.75
N LEU A 393 -8.95 9.22 -30.90
CA LEU A 393 -9.46 10.61 -30.98
C LEU A 393 -10.82 10.79 -30.30
N ILE A 394 -11.72 9.82 -30.46
CA ILE A 394 -13.03 9.83 -29.77
C ILE A 394 -12.84 9.66 -28.26
N ASP A 395 -11.96 8.77 -27.84
CA ASP A 395 -11.63 8.50 -26.43
C ASP A 395 -11.09 9.76 -25.73
N GLU A 396 -10.06 10.38 -26.30
CA GLU A 396 -9.49 11.61 -25.77
C GLU A 396 -10.51 12.77 -25.72
N LEU A 397 -11.36 12.88 -26.77
CA LEU A 397 -12.42 13.87 -26.78
C LEU A 397 -13.44 13.61 -25.66
N PHE A 398 -13.88 12.36 -25.50
CA PHE A 398 -14.82 11.97 -24.44
C PHE A 398 -14.24 12.25 -23.04
N GLY A 399 -12.99 11.84 -22.81
CA GLY A 399 -12.28 12.09 -21.56
C GLY A 399 -12.18 13.57 -21.20
N ALA A 400 -11.96 14.42 -22.21
CA ALA A 400 -11.84 15.86 -22.00
C ALA A 400 -13.19 16.57 -21.75
N VAL A 401 -14.27 16.17 -22.46
CA VAL A 401 -15.52 16.96 -22.47
C VAL A 401 -16.67 16.34 -21.70
N ALA A 402 -16.69 15.01 -21.48
CA ALA A 402 -17.83 14.31 -20.87
C ALA A 402 -17.50 13.66 -19.53
N GLU A 403 -16.39 12.94 -19.42
CA GLU A 403 -16.03 12.16 -18.23
C GLU A 403 -16.08 12.97 -16.92
N PRO A 404 -15.53 14.20 -16.81
CA PRO A 404 -15.54 14.99 -15.58
C PRO A 404 -16.95 15.33 -15.06
N HIS A 405 -17.97 15.27 -15.93
CA HIS A 405 -19.35 15.59 -15.59
C HIS A 405 -20.17 14.39 -15.11
N LEU A 406 -19.64 13.17 -15.21
CA LEU A 406 -20.31 11.94 -14.84
C LEU A 406 -20.19 11.66 -13.33
N VAL A 407 -20.84 12.49 -12.52
CA VAL A 407 -20.79 12.38 -11.04
C VAL A 407 -21.63 11.21 -10.53
N GLN A 408 -22.90 11.12 -10.96
CA GLN A 408 -23.77 10.00 -10.59
C GLN A 408 -23.48 8.75 -11.43
N PRO A 409 -23.74 7.54 -10.89
CA PRO A 409 -23.53 6.30 -11.64
C PRO A 409 -24.20 6.36 -13.01
N THR A 410 -23.39 6.31 -14.06
CA THR A 410 -23.85 6.44 -15.45
C THR A 410 -23.16 5.40 -16.31
N PHE A 411 -23.94 4.58 -16.99
CA PHE A 411 -23.43 3.70 -18.04
C PHE A 411 -23.26 4.51 -19.33
N ILE A 412 -22.04 4.57 -19.83
CA ILE A 412 -21.75 5.00 -21.19
C ILE A 412 -21.78 3.75 -22.05
N ILE A 413 -22.63 3.74 -23.09
CA ILE A 413 -22.93 2.55 -23.89
C ILE A 413 -22.62 2.76 -25.36
N ASP A 414 -22.58 1.66 -26.13
CA ASP A 414 -22.50 1.64 -27.58
C ASP A 414 -21.25 2.34 -28.13
N TYR A 415 -20.09 1.80 -27.75
CA TYR A 415 -18.78 2.31 -28.13
C TYR A 415 -18.46 2.07 -29.60
N PRO A 416 -17.69 2.96 -30.26
CA PRO A 416 -17.19 2.75 -31.60
C PRO A 416 -16.40 1.44 -31.73
N LYS A 417 -16.61 0.73 -32.86
CA LYS A 417 -15.97 -0.57 -33.14
C LYS A 417 -14.45 -0.49 -33.13
N ALA A 418 -13.86 0.62 -33.55
CA ALA A 418 -12.42 0.85 -33.58
C ALA A 418 -11.77 0.84 -32.19
N MET A 419 -12.54 1.08 -31.11
CA MET A 419 -12.06 1.10 -29.73
C MET A 419 -12.20 -0.24 -29.01
N SER A 420 -12.77 -1.26 -29.63
CA SER A 420 -13.28 -2.43 -28.91
C SER A 420 -12.93 -3.75 -29.63
N PRO A 421 -11.66 -4.18 -29.64
CA PRO A 421 -11.20 -5.32 -30.44
C PRO A 421 -11.73 -6.68 -29.99
N LEU A 422 -12.21 -6.82 -28.75
CA LEU A 422 -12.69 -8.08 -28.15
C LEU A 422 -14.22 -8.12 -28.01
N THR A 423 -14.91 -7.08 -28.47
CA THR A 423 -16.34 -6.86 -28.24
C THR A 423 -17.18 -7.21 -29.46
N LYS A 424 -18.35 -7.78 -29.26
CA LYS A 424 -19.32 -8.10 -30.30
C LYS A 424 -19.82 -6.84 -30.99
N GLU A 425 -19.95 -6.89 -32.33
CA GLU A 425 -20.61 -5.84 -33.11
C GLU A 425 -22.04 -5.60 -32.60
N HIS A 426 -22.43 -4.34 -32.54
CA HIS A 426 -23.77 -3.97 -32.09
C HIS A 426 -24.85 -4.51 -33.06
N ARG A 427 -25.93 -5.08 -32.52
CA ARG A 427 -26.97 -5.81 -33.28
C ARG A 427 -27.73 -4.94 -34.29
N ASP A 428 -27.78 -3.63 -34.10
CA ASP A 428 -28.51 -2.69 -34.94
C ASP A 428 -27.60 -1.70 -35.70
N ARG A 429 -26.32 -1.56 -35.32
CA ARG A 429 -25.36 -0.62 -35.89
C ARG A 429 -23.96 -1.25 -36.01
N SER A 430 -23.52 -1.52 -37.23
CA SER A 430 -22.25 -2.22 -37.51
C SER A 430 -20.99 -1.43 -37.22
N ASP A 431 -21.10 -0.11 -37.07
CA ASP A 431 -20.00 0.80 -36.70
C ASP A 431 -19.77 0.88 -35.18
N LEU A 432 -20.71 0.36 -34.39
CA LEU A 432 -20.67 0.33 -32.93
C LEU A 432 -20.49 -1.09 -32.39
N THR A 433 -20.30 -1.20 -31.07
CA THR A 433 -20.20 -2.46 -30.34
C THR A 433 -21.10 -2.47 -29.13
N GLU A 434 -21.52 -3.68 -28.69
CA GLU A 434 -22.31 -3.90 -27.48
C GLU A 434 -21.41 -3.83 -26.25
N ARG A 435 -20.96 -2.61 -25.87
CA ARG A 435 -20.08 -2.32 -24.75
C ARG A 435 -20.68 -1.25 -23.86
N PHE A 436 -20.39 -1.34 -22.58
CA PHE A 436 -20.57 -0.22 -21.65
C PHE A 436 -19.36 -0.04 -20.75
N GLU A 437 -19.18 1.19 -20.30
CA GLU A 437 -18.39 1.51 -19.12
C GLU A 437 -19.28 2.20 -18.10
N LEU A 438 -19.08 1.86 -16.82
CA LEU A 438 -19.74 2.53 -15.70
C LEU A 438 -18.84 3.63 -15.16
N PHE A 439 -19.28 4.87 -15.27
CA PHE A 439 -18.63 6.02 -14.67
C PHE A 439 -19.32 6.43 -13.38
N VAL A 440 -18.51 6.76 -12.36
CA VAL A 440 -18.94 7.32 -11.09
C VAL A 440 -17.92 8.33 -10.61
N ASN A 441 -18.39 9.51 -10.24
CA ASN A 441 -17.53 10.60 -9.77
C ASN A 441 -16.39 10.96 -10.74
N GLY A 442 -16.73 11.02 -12.05
CA GLY A 442 -15.80 11.34 -13.12
C GLY A 442 -14.70 10.28 -13.34
N LYS A 443 -14.97 9.02 -13.02
CA LYS A 443 -14.00 7.92 -13.20
C LYS A 443 -14.67 6.64 -13.64
N GLU A 444 -14.03 5.95 -14.57
CA GLU A 444 -14.40 4.59 -14.96
C GLU A 444 -14.25 3.65 -13.75
N LEU A 445 -15.33 2.93 -13.42
CA LEU A 445 -15.39 1.92 -12.38
C LEU A 445 -15.41 0.50 -12.93
N ALA A 446 -16.18 0.27 -14.00
CA ALA A 446 -16.32 -1.03 -14.64
C ALA A 446 -16.41 -0.89 -16.16
N ASN A 447 -15.92 -1.93 -16.87
CA ASN A 447 -15.98 -2.06 -18.32
C ASN A 447 -16.56 -3.45 -18.65
N ALA A 448 -17.56 -3.52 -19.52
CA ALA A 448 -18.23 -4.76 -19.85
C ALA A 448 -18.81 -4.74 -21.25
N TYR A 449 -18.98 -5.94 -21.82
CA TYR A 449 -19.52 -6.08 -23.16
C TYR A 449 -20.13 -7.47 -23.43
N SER A 450 -20.88 -7.55 -24.53
CA SER A 450 -21.15 -8.82 -25.19
C SER A 450 -19.88 -9.29 -25.89
N GLU A 451 -19.42 -10.50 -25.59
CA GLU A 451 -18.14 -11.02 -26.06
C GLU A 451 -18.16 -11.33 -27.56
N LEU A 452 -17.08 -10.96 -28.25
CA LEU A 452 -16.87 -11.41 -29.63
C LEU A 452 -16.55 -12.90 -29.61
N ASN A 453 -17.46 -13.70 -30.20
CA ASN A 453 -17.36 -15.15 -30.24
C ASN A 453 -17.26 -15.73 -31.67
N ASP A 454 -17.09 -14.86 -32.69
CA ASP A 454 -16.77 -15.24 -34.06
C ASP A 454 -15.23 -15.29 -34.21
N PRO A 455 -14.63 -16.48 -34.41
CA PRO A 455 -13.18 -16.60 -34.51
C PRO A 455 -12.59 -15.92 -35.74
N ILE A 456 -13.38 -15.75 -36.82
CA ILE A 456 -12.93 -15.09 -38.07
C ILE A 456 -12.88 -13.57 -37.86
N ASP A 457 -13.95 -12.98 -37.32
CA ASP A 457 -13.96 -11.55 -36.97
C ASP A 457 -12.89 -11.24 -35.90
N GLN A 458 -12.72 -12.10 -34.88
CA GLN A 458 -11.70 -11.91 -33.86
C GLN A 458 -10.28 -11.89 -34.45
N ARG A 459 -9.99 -12.76 -35.44
CA ARG A 459 -8.72 -12.74 -36.15
C ARG A 459 -8.49 -11.43 -36.86
N HIS A 460 -9.47 -10.92 -37.60
CA HIS A 460 -9.39 -9.65 -38.31
C HIS A 460 -9.14 -8.49 -37.32
N ARG A 461 -9.81 -8.48 -36.16
CA ARG A 461 -9.61 -7.47 -35.13
C ARG A 461 -8.19 -7.47 -34.57
N PHE A 462 -7.60 -8.66 -34.34
CA PHE A 462 -6.20 -8.75 -33.91
C PHE A 462 -5.22 -8.32 -35.00
N GLU A 463 -5.50 -8.62 -36.27
CA GLU A 463 -4.68 -8.16 -37.39
C GLU A 463 -4.74 -6.63 -37.53
N ASP A 464 -5.88 -6.00 -37.27
CA ASP A 464 -6.01 -4.53 -37.23
C ASP A 464 -5.22 -3.93 -36.07
N GLN A 465 -5.24 -4.55 -34.88
CA GLN A 465 -4.40 -4.15 -33.74
C GLN A 465 -2.90 -4.26 -34.07
N LEU A 466 -2.47 -5.31 -34.75
CA LEU A 466 -1.07 -5.47 -35.15
C LEU A 466 -0.60 -4.34 -36.08
N ARG A 467 -1.49 -3.87 -37.00
CA ARG A 467 -1.19 -2.71 -37.87
C ARG A 467 -1.03 -1.40 -37.06
N LEU A 468 -1.72 -1.24 -35.94
CA LEU A 468 -1.53 -0.10 -35.04
C LEU A 468 -0.17 -0.19 -34.34
N SER A 469 0.22 -1.38 -33.88
CA SER A 469 1.55 -1.63 -33.30
C SER A 469 2.68 -1.28 -34.31
N GLU A 470 2.53 -1.64 -35.58
CA GLU A 470 3.49 -1.30 -36.64
C GLU A 470 3.62 0.23 -36.88
N ARG A 471 2.61 1.01 -36.48
CA ARG A 471 2.64 2.49 -36.52
C ARG A 471 3.25 3.11 -35.26
N GLY A 472 3.65 2.29 -34.27
CA GLY A 472 4.30 2.72 -33.03
C GLY A 472 3.39 2.76 -31.80
N ASP A 473 2.21 2.14 -31.88
CA ASP A 473 1.36 1.96 -30.71
C ASP A 473 1.87 0.79 -29.86
N ASP A 474 2.59 1.09 -28.80
CA ASP A 474 3.18 0.11 -27.87
C ASP A 474 2.14 -0.61 -26.98
N GLU A 475 0.89 -0.15 -26.98
CA GLU A 475 -0.22 -0.71 -26.19
C GLU A 475 -1.11 -1.65 -27.01
N ALA A 476 -0.91 -1.74 -28.33
CA ALA A 476 -1.69 -2.59 -29.20
C ALA A 476 -1.55 -4.07 -28.86
N MET A 477 -2.65 -4.82 -28.99
CA MET A 477 -2.72 -6.24 -28.59
C MET A 477 -1.94 -7.14 -29.55
N TYR A 478 -1.31 -8.18 -29.00
CA TYR A 478 -0.68 -9.26 -29.75
C TYR A 478 -1.71 -10.31 -30.18
N ILE A 479 -1.42 -11.04 -31.27
CA ILE A 479 -2.27 -12.15 -31.71
C ILE A 479 -2.04 -13.36 -30.81
N ASP A 480 -3.08 -13.77 -30.08
CA ASP A 480 -3.09 -15.04 -29.34
C ASP A 480 -3.72 -16.13 -30.19
N HIS A 481 -2.89 -16.92 -30.88
CA HIS A 481 -3.31 -18.01 -31.75
C HIS A 481 -4.01 -19.14 -31.00
N ASP A 482 -3.68 -19.36 -29.73
CA ASP A 482 -4.33 -20.38 -28.91
C ASP A 482 -5.74 -19.94 -28.47
N PHE A 483 -5.92 -18.67 -28.17
CA PHE A 483 -7.25 -18.11 -27.94
C PHE A 483 -8.13 -18.19 -29.19
N LEU A 484 -7.60 -17.85 -30.37
CA LEU A 484 -8.36 -18.02 -31.63
C LEU A 484 -8.78 -19.46 -31.85
N ARG A 485 -7.86 -20.42 -31.63
CA ARG A 485 -8.17 -21.85 -31.70
C ARG A 485 -9.24 -22.26 -30.67
N ALA A 486 -9.21 -21.71 -29.46
CA ALA A 486 -10.26 -21.96 -28.48
C ALA A 486 -11.63 -21.50 -28.98
N LEU A 487 -11.72 -20.31 -29.57
CA LEU A 487 -12.97 -19.82 -30.17
C LEU A 487 -13.48 -20.71 -31.31
N GLU A 488 -12.59 -21.35 -32.08
CA GLU A 488 -12.97 -22.28 -33.15
C GLU A 488 -13.68 -23.56 -32.62
N PHE A 489 -13.51 -23.91 -31.32
CA PHE A 489 -14.31 -24.95 -30.68
C PHE A 489 -15.71 -24.49 -30.27
N GLY A 490 -16.00 -23.19 -30.38
CA GLY A 490 -17.28 -22.59 -30.10
C GLY A 490 -17.38 -22.02 -28.70
N MET A 491 -17.53 -20.71 -28.62
CA MET A 491 -17.90 -20.00 -27.39
C MET A 491 -19.38 -19.58 -27.49
N PRO A 492 -20.23 -19.92 -26.50
CA PRO A 492 -21.63 -19.47 -26.50
C PRO A 492 -21.68 -17.94 -26.41
N PRO A 493 -22.82 -17.31 -26.75
CA PRO A 493 -23.07 -15.92 -26.43
C PRO A 493 -22.72 -15.67 -24.96
N THR A 494 -21.85 -14.73 -24.67
CA THR A 494 -21.27 -14.50 -23.35
C THR A 494 -21.18 -13.00 -23.10
N SER A 495 -21.40 -12.58 -21.85
CA SER A 495 -21.05 -11.23 -21.42
C SER A 495 -19.98 -11.28 -20.35
N GLY A 496 -18.96 -10.46 -20.52
CA GLY A 496 -17.88 -10.27 -19.55
C GLY A 496 -17.88 -8.85 -18.96
N MET A 497 -17.33 -8.73 -17.75
CA MET A 497 -17.16 -7.46 -17.06
C MET A 497 -15.88 -7.48 -16.24
N GLY A 498 -15.08 -6.42 -16.37
CA GLY A 498 -14.00 -6.08 -15.44
C GLY A 498 -14.39 -4.91 -14.54
N ILE A 499 -14.08 -5.00 -13.25
CA ILE A 499 -14.27 -3.91 -12.29
C ILE A 499 -12.97 -3.65 -11.52
N GLY A 500 -12.53 -2.39 -11.47
CA GLY A 500 -11.38 -1.97 -10.70
C GLY A 500 -11.67 -1.99 -9.20
N MET A 501 -11.22 -3.05 -8.50
CA MET A 501 -11.52 -3.23 -7.08
C MET A 501 -10.93 -2.13 -6.20
N ASP A 502 -9.75 -1.64 -6.55
CA ASP A 502 -9.13 -0.55 -5.80
C ASP A 502 -9.94 0.74 -5.95
N ARG A 503 -10.41 1.06 -7.17
CA ARG A 503 -11.30 2.20 -7.44
C ARG A 503 -12.65 2.06 -6.72
N LEU A 504 -13.26 0.87 -6.72
CA LEU A 504 -14.50 0.61 -5.99
C LEU A 504 -14.31 0.84 -4.48
N VAL A 505 -13.20 0.36 -3.90
CA VAL A 505 -12.90 0.58 -2.49
C VAL A 505 -12.64 2.06 -2.20
N MET A 506 -11.89 2.78 -3.05
CA MET A 506 -11.72 4.24 -2.90
C MET A 506 -13.06 4.95 -2.82
N LEU A 507 -13.95 4.65 -3.77
CA LEU A 507 -15.26 5.25 -3.87
C LEU A 507 -16.11 4.97 -2.62
N LEU A 508 -16.24 3.69 -2.23
CA LEU A 508 -17.09 3.27 -1.10
C LEU A 508 -16.50 3.63 0.28
N THR A 509 -15.23 4.02 0.36
CA THR A 509 -14.59 4.47 1.60
C THR A 509 -14.28 5.97 1.61
N GLY A 510 -14.66 6.70 0.55
CA GLY A 510 -14.44 8.14 0.44
C GLY A 510 -12.98 8.54 0.29
N GLN A 511 -12.13 7.67 -0.29
CA GLN A 511 -10.71 7.95 -0.47
C GLN A 511 -10.42 8.54 -1.85
N GLU A 512 -9.58 9.57 -1.89
CA GLU A 512 -9.22 10.27 -3.13
C GLU A 512 -7.99 9.67 -3.83
N SER A 513 -7.22 8.82 -3.14
CA SER A 513 -6.00 8.21 -3.66
C SER A 513 -6.01 6.69 -3.52
N ILE A 514 -5.56 6.00 -4.59
CA ILE A 514 -5.38 4.55 -4.59
C ILE A 514 -4.39 4.09 -3.50
N GLN A 515 -3.44 4.94 -3.13
CA GLN A 515 -2.46 4.67 -2.08
C GLN A 515 -3.10 4.53 -0.69
N GLU A 516 -4.24 5.16 -0.46
CA GLU A 516 -4.99 5.03 0.81
C GLU A 516 -5.65 3.65 0.96
N VAL A 517 -5.98 2.99 -0.14
CA VAL A 517 -6.66 1.68 -0.14
C VAL A 517 -5.72 0.51 -0.44
N LEU A 518 -4.44 0.76 -0.66
CA LEU A 518 -3.37 -0.24 -0.78
C LEU A 518 -2.55 -0.28 0.51
N LEU A 519 -2.31 -1.49 1.04
CA LEU A 519 -1.47 -1.65 2.24
C LEU A 519 -0.04 -1.16 2.00
N PHE A 520 0.55 -1.56 0.89
CA PHE A 520 1.91 -1.20 0.51
C PHE A 520 1.93 -0.79 -0.97
N PRO A 521 1.56 0.48 -1.27
CA PRO A 521 1.61 0.98 -2.64
C PRO A 521 3.05 1.08 -3.13
N GLN A 522 3.24 1.00 -4.44
CA GLN A 522 4.53 1.32 -5.03
C GLN A 522 4.85 2.80 -4.81
N MET A 523 6.09 3.06 -4.41
CA MET A 523 6.56 4.41 -4.11
C MET A 523 7.79 4.73 -4.96
N ARG A 524 7.92 5.98 -5.37
CA ARG A 524 9.18 6.44 -5.98
C ARG A 524 10.32 6.25 -4.98
N PRO A 525 11.54 5.93 -5.43
CA PRO A 525 12.70 5.88 -4.53
C PRO A 525 12.83 7.18 -3.73
N GLU A 526 13.18 7.06 -2.44
CA GLU A 526 13.50 8.24 -1.64
C GLU A 526 14.72 8.95 -2.23
N ILE A 527 14.62 10.26 -2.38
CA ILE A 527 15.77 11.07 -2.75
C ILE A 527 16.65 11.15 -1.51
N GLN A 528 17.62 10.23 -1.41
CA GLN A 528 18.63 10.29 -0.36
C GLN A 528 19.51 11.52 -0.58
N PRO A 529 19.85 12.27 0.47
CA PRO A 529 20.86 13.31 0.33
C PRO A 529 22.13 12.68 -0.24
N LYS A 530 22.74 13.35 -1.21
CA LYS A 530 23.95 12.86 -1.84
C LYS A 530 24.99 12.59 -0.74
N ARG A 531 25.42 11.35 -0.61
CA ARG A 531 26.49 10.94 0.29
C ARG A 531 27.64 10.40 -0.54
N ASP A 532 28.83 10.85 -0.25
CA ASP A 532 30.02 10.23 -0.84
C ASP A 532 30.26 8.87 -0.15
N LYS A 533 30.76 7.91 -0.92
CA LYS A 533 31.19 6.62 -0.40
C LYS A 533 32.51 6.80 0.36
N GLU A 534 32.85 5.84 1.23
CA GLU A 534 34.09 5.85 2.01
C GLU A 534 35.35 6.11 1.14
N GLU A 535 35.37 5.53 -0.07
CA GLU A 535 36.50 5.67 -1.00
C GLU A 535 36.75 7.13 -1.39
N ALA A 536 35.74 7.97 -1.45
CA ALA A 536 35.91 9.39 -1.77
C ALA A 536 36.62 10.15 -0.64
N TYR A 537 36.31 9.82 0.62
CA TYR A 537 36.99 10.39 1.78
C TYR A 537 38.46 9.89 1.89
N VAL A 538 38.65 8.59 1.64
CA VAL A 538 40.02 8.01 1.63
C VAL A 538 40.87 8.63 0.54
N ALA A 539 40.34 8.94 -0.62
CA ALA A 539 41.06 9.59 -1.72
C ALA A 539 41.61 10.98 -1.36
N VAL A 540 41.01 11.67 -0.39
CA VAL A 540 41.49 12.96 0.12
C VAL A 540 42.26 12.83 1.45
N GLY A 541 42.68 11.61 1.82
CA GLY A 541 43.52 11.32 2.97
C GLY A 541 42.78 11.19 4.31
N ILE A 542 41.46 11.00 4.27
CA ILE A 542 40.65 10.75 5.49
C ILE A 542 40.56 9.25 5.72
N ASP A 543 41.00 8.77 6.88
CA ASP A 543 40.85 7.36 7.22
C ASP A 543 39.37 6.98 7.32
N LYS A 544 39.01 5.80 6.78
CA LYS A 544 37.64 5.29 6.77
C LYS A 544 36.95 5.26 8.13
N THR A 545 37.71 5.14 9.19
CA THR A 545 37.23 5.16 10.59
C THR A 545 36.49 6.46 10.93
N TRP A 546 36.87 7.57 10.30
CA TRP A 546 36.28 8.89 10.58
C TRP A 546 35.07 9.22 9.73
N VAL A 547 34.84 8.51 8.63
CA VAL A 547 33.76 8.80 7.69
C VAL A 547 32.39 8.79 8.38
N PRO A 548 32.00 7.78 9.19
CA PRO A 548 30.73 7.77 9.89
C PRO A 548 30.54 8.95 10.86
N LEU A 549 31.63 9.36 11.56
CA LEU A 549 31.58 10.51 12.44
C LEU A 549 31.35 11.81 11.68
N LEU A 550 32.10 12.00 10.58
CA LEU A 550 31.97 13.17 9.70
C LEU A 550 30.55 13.25 9.09
N GLN A 551 30.04 12.15 8.58
CA GLN A 551 28.69 12.10 8.04
C GLN A 551 27.64 12.39 9.11
N LYS A 552 27.82 11.90 10.34
CA LYS A 552 26.94 12.24 11.48
C LYS A 552 27.04 13.69 11.90
N ALA A 553 28.20 14.31 11.72
CA ALA A 553 28.42 15.74 11.94
C ALA A 553 27.79 16.63 10.83
N GLY A 554 27.21 16.01 9.80
CA GLY A 554 26.57 16.70 8.68
C GLY A 554 27.46 16.91 7.46
N TYR A 555 28.68 16.37 7.46
CA TYR A 555 29.59 16.37 6.31
C TYR A 555 29.35 15.13 5.45
N LEU A 556 28.27 15.15 4.66
CA LEU A 556 27.81 14.00 3.88
C LEU A 556 28.65 13.73 2.62
N THR A 557 29.35 14.76 2.15
CA THR A 557 30.29 14.69 1.01
C THR A 557 31.63 15.30 1.40
N VAL A 558 32.69 14.93 0.68
CA VAL A 558 34.00 15.57 0.84
C VAL A 558 33.92 17.08 0.60
N ALA A 559 33.05 17.50 -0.34
CA ALA A 559 32.84 18.93 -0.62
C ALA A 559 32.25 19.70 0.58
N ASP A 560 31.51 19.04 1.46
CA ASP A 560 30.94 19.68 2.67
C ASP A 560 32.03 20.06 3.68
N LEU A 561 33.21 19.42 3.64
CA LEU A 561 34.34 19.72 4.48
C LEU A 561 35.16 20.92 3.96
N ALA A 562 35.17 21.14 2.65
CA ALA A 562 35.95 22.18 2.01
C ALA A 562 35.65 23.57 2.60
N GLY A 563 36.72 24.29 3.00
CA GLY A 563 36.60 25.64 3.56
C GLY A 563 35.95 25.73 4.95
N LYS A 564 35.75 24.61 5.66
CA LYS A 564 35.30 24.64 7.05
C LYS A 564 36.44 24.91 8.00
N ALA A 565 36.16 25.61 9.10
CA ALA A 565 37.17 25.83 10.14
C ALA A 565 37.57 24.50 10.81
N PRO A 566 38.84 24.07 10.79
CA PRO A 566 39.27 22.78 11.31
C PRO A 566 38.88 22.54 12.77
N GLY A 567 38.97 23.58 13.61
CA GLY A 567 38.58 23.51 15.01
C GLY A 567 37.08 23.23 15.21
N LYS A 568 36.20 23.71 14.29
CA LYS A 568 34.76 23.42 14.32
C LYS A 568 34.49 21.96 13.99
N VAL A 569 35.15 21.43 12.95
CA VAL A 569 35.05 20.02 12.57
C VAL A 569 35.50 19.12 13.70
N MET A 570 36.66 19.40 14.29
CA MET A 570 37.22 18.66 15.44
C MET A 570 36.24 18.67 16.63
N GLN A 571 35.69 19.84 16.98
CA GLN A 571 34.78 19.96 18.10
C GLN A 571 33.50 19.13 17.87
N GLN A 572 32.93 19.18 16.67
CA GLN A 572 31.75 18.38 16.34
C GLN A 572 32.02 16.86 16.40
N MET A 573 33.21 16.42 15.94
CA MET A 573 33.63 15.02 16.07
C MET A 573 33.81 14.64 17.55
N MET A 574 34.41 15.49 18.37
CA MET A 574 34.55 15.27 19.82
C MET A 574 33.20 15.18 20.52
N ASP A 575 32.26 16.05 20.19
CA ASP A 575 30.91 16.08 20.78
C ASP A 575 30.16 14.79 20.46
N ILE A 576 30.24 14.33 19.22
CA ILE A 576 29.63 13.06 18.77
C ILE A 576 30.29 11.89 19.47
N ASN A 577 31.64 11.82 19.48
CA ASN A 577 32.39 10.76 20.15
C ASN A 577 32.03 10.66 21.64
N LYS A 578 31.95 11.79 22.33
CA LYS A 578 31.52 11.87 23.73
C LYS A 578 30.06 11.47 23.93
N LYS A 579 29.17 12.00 23.09
CA LYS A 579 27.72 11.74 23.15
C LYS A 579 27.39 10.26 22.99
N TYR A 580 28.01 9.61 22.01
CA TYR A 580 27.79 8.21 21.68
C TYR A 580 28.74 7.24 22.40
N LYS A 581 29.65 7.77 23.27
CA LYS A 581 30.64 6.99 24.06
C LYS A 581 31.48 6.05 23.20
N LEU A 582 31.90 6.50 22.02
CA LEU A 582 32.59 5.66 21.04
C LEU A 582 34.03 5.33 21.45
N GLY A 583 34.62 6.08 22.35
CA GLY A 583 35.99 5.85 22.85
C GLY A 583 37.08 6.09 21.80
N LEU A 584 36.76 6.77 20.69
CA LEU A 584 37.71 7.02 19.61
C LEU A 584 38.66 8.15 19.95
N GLN A 585 39.95 8.00 19.62
CA GLN A 585 40.94 9.06 19.74
C GLN A 585 40.85 9.97 18.52
N ILE A 586 40.21 11.15 18.67
CA ILE A 586 39.99 12.10 17.57
C ILE A 586 41.34 12.58 16.99
N PRO A 587 41.43 12.74 15.64
CA PRO A 587 42.64 13.20 14.97
C PRO A 587 43.10 14.58 15.45
N ALA A 588 44.40 14.83 15.34
CA ALA A 588 44.97 16.13 15.68
C ALA A 588 44.44 17.24 14.73
N LEU A 589 44.43 18.48 15.22
CA LEU A 589 43.94 19.63 14.44
C LEU A 589 44.67 19.79 13.10
N GLU A 590 45.98 19.50 13.07
CA GLU A 590 46.83 19.54 11.86
C GLU A 590 46.38 18.54 10.78
N GLU A 591 45.89 17.38 11.20
CA GLU A 591 45.36 16.36 10.29
C GLU A 591 43.99 16.79 9.71
N ILE A 592 43.12 17.31 10.57
CA ILE A 592 41.79 17.82 10.15
C ILE A 592 41.98 19.05 9.23
N SER A 593 42.98 19.89 9.45
CA SER A 593 43.29 21.04 8.57
C SER A 593 43.57 20.60 7.14
N LYS A 594 44.23 19.47 6.93
CA LYS A 594 44.45 18.92 5.58
C LYS A 594 43.15 18.49 4.91
N TRP A 595 42.19 17.96 5.66
CA TRP A 595 40.93 17.51 5.12
C TRP A 595 40.04 18.65 4.61
N VAL A 596 40.14 19.82 5.21
CA VAL A 596 39.33 21.00 4.87
C VAL A 596 40.01 21.93 3.84
N GLY A 597 41.20 21.60 3.39
CA GLY A 597 41.93 22.37 2.37
C GLY A 597 42.66 23.63 2.90
N GLU A 598 42.84 23.79 4.21
CA GLU A 598 43.73 24.81 4.80
C GLU A 598 45.16 24.25 4.86
N GLU A 599 46.01 24.68 3.96
CA GLU A 599 47.47 24.55 4.19
C GLU A 599 47.83 25.28 5.47
N SER A 600 48.57 24.61 6.35
CA SER A 600 49.15 25.23 7.56
C SER A 600 50.00 26.40 7.15
N THR A 601 49.48 27.61 7.19
CA THR A 601 50.34 28.80 7.26
C THR A 601 51.08 28.75 8.57
N LYS A 602 52.38 28.37 8.50
CA LYS A 602 53.36 28.52 9.57
C LYS A 602 53.54 29.98 9.92
#